data_4709e137b5806c43e2c7f3af6b6d5836
#
_entry.id   4709e137b5806c43e2c7f3af6b6d5836
#
_cell.length_a   1.000
_cell.length_b   1.000
_cell.length_c   1.000
_cell.angle_alpha   90.00
_cell.angle_beta   90.00
_cell.angle_gamma   90.00
#
_symmetry.space_group_name_H-M   'P 1'
#
loop_
_entity.id
_entity.type
_entity.pdbx_description
1 polymer ?
#
loop_
_entity_poly.entity_id
_entity_poly.type
_entity_poly.pdbx_seq_one_letter_code
_entity_poly.pdbx_strand_id
1 'polypeptide(L)'
;FVVVPPQIYYEHIAEYTGYFDFYKTVFNFVPYPEGSFSWHHLWFILYLLLYSLLLIPFFNYIRSERSEKFRATVSRWLSSPAGMLLIPSVIIIFTQAILRPYFPDETHDLTDLGFFVFYMCFFFFGVLFYSDRNLWLAIGQNRKHLLVAALFVLIPFYLLYFHFRGIVTFPWPEDTIETLFDITGMFMSWFTVLTV
;
A
#
# COMPACT_ATOMS: atom_id res chain seq x y z
N PHE A 1 8.17 -2.55 21.32
CA PHE A 1 8.38 -3.17 22.64
C PHE A 1 7.11 -3.79 23.27
N VAL A 2 5.91 -3.49 22.83
CA VAL A 2 4.66 -4.04 23.43
C VAL A 2 3.93 -5.01 22.51
N VAL A 3 3.87 -4.72 21.22
CA VAL A 3 3.07 -5.49 20.23
C VAL A 3 3.87 -6.61 19.56
N VAL A 4 5.08 -6.32 19.14
CA VAL A 4 5.90 -7.26 18.38
C VAL A 4 6.52 -8.40 19.23
N PRO A 5 7.05 -8.13 20.45
CA PRO A 5 7.66 -9.18 21.25
C PRO A 5 6.76 -10.38 21.56
N PRO A 6 5.46 -10.23 21.87
CA PRO A 6 4.59 -11.39 22.03
C PRO A 6 4.48 -12.26 20.79
N GLN A 7 4.47 -11.69 19.58
CA GLN A 7 4.40 -12.44 18.32
C GLN A 7 5.64 -13.31 18.16
N ILE A 8 6.83 -12.74 18.29
CA ILE A 8 8.10 -13.45 18.19
C ILE A 8 8.21 -14.54 19.27
N TYR A 9 7.76 -14.25 20.50
CA TYR A 9 7.75 -15.24 21.57
C TYR A 9 6.91 -16.47 21.20
N TYR A 10 5.73 -16.29 20.62
CA TYR A 10 4.87 -17.41 20.23
C TYR A 10 5.45 -18.22 19.06
N GLU A 11 6.23 -17.61 18.18
CA GLU A 11 6.95 -18.31 17.11
C GLU A 11 8.09 -19.18 17.67
N HIS A 12 8.71 -18.78 18.78
CA HIS A 12 9.87 -19.44 19.40
C HIS A 12 9.60 -19.93 20.82
N ILE A 13 8.34 -20.22 21.16
CA ILE A 13 7.91 -20.57 22.53
C ILE A 13 8.68 -21.75 23.14
N ALA A 14 9.16 -22.68 22.29
CA ALA A 14 9.91 -23.86 22.74
C ALA A 14 11.36 -23.55 23.14
N GLU A 15 11.88 -22.39 22.80
CA GLU A 15 13.28 -22.00 23.03
C GLU A 15 13.47 -21.27 24.38
N TYR A 16 12.37 -20.81 25.00
CA TYR A 16 12.40 -20.01 26.21
C TYR A 16 11.62 -20.66 27.35
N THR A 17 12.10 -20.47 28.56
CA THR A 17 11.43 -20.99 29.78
C THR A 17 10.15 -20.20 30.14
N GLY A 18 10.00 -18.97 29.58
CA GLY A 18 8.82 -18.15 29.76
C GLY A 18 8.94 -16.80 29.07
N TYR A 19 7.80 -16.08 28.97
CA TYR A 19 7.74 -14.81 28.27
C TYR A 19 8.74 -13.74 28.80
N PHE A 20 8.89 -13.64 30.12
CA PHE A 20 9.78 -12.64 30.71
C PHE A 20 11.27 -12.95 30.49
N ASP A 21 11.61 -14.22 30.28
CA ASP A 21 12.96 -14.63 29.94
C ASP A 21 13.29 -14.26 28.50
N PHE A 22 12.35 -14.57 27.60
CA PHE A 22 12.40 -14.07 26.22
C PHE A 22 12.46 -12.53 26.15
N TYR A 23 11.58 -11.82 26.91
CA TYR A 23 11.47 -10.37 26.82
C TYR A 23 12.76 -9.61 27.12
N LYS A 24 13.64 -10.18 27.96
CA LYS A 24 14.98 -9.61 28.23
C LYS A 24 15.84 -9.59 26.97
N THR A 25 15.70 -10.58 26.10
CA THR A 25 16.53 -10.69 24.87
C THR A 25 16.19 -9.58 23.85
N VAL A 26 15.00 -9.00 23.90
CA VAL A 26 14.57 -7.88 23.06
C VAL A 26 15.47 -6.65 23.25
N PHE A 27 15.99 -6.46 24.46
CA PHE A 27 16.88 -5.34 24.80
C PHE A 27 18.34 -5.56 24.36
N ASN A 28 18.66 -6.72 23.80
CA ASN A 28 19.95 -6.96 23.19
C ASN A 28 20.07 -6.29 21.81
N PHE A 29 18.91 -5.83 21.23
CA PHE A 29 18.82 -5.18 19.94
C PHE A 29 19.39 -5.98 18.77
N VAL A 30 19.42 -7.30 18.89
CA VAL A 30 19.80 -8.20 17.81
C VAL A 30 18.59 -8.37 16.88
N PRO A 31 18.73 -8.04 15.56
CA PRO A 31 17.61 -8.13 14.62
C PRO A 31 17.09 -9.57 14.45
N TYR A 32 15.78 -9.69 14.25
CA TYR A 32 15.15 -10.92 13.84
C TYR A 32 15.59 -11.29 12.39
N PRO A 33 15.85 -12.55 12.02
CA PRO A 33 15.58 -13.79 12.81
C PRO A 33 16.69 -14.21 13.77
N GLU A 34 17.89 -13.58 13.75
CA GLU A 34 19.01 -13.97 14.61
C GLU A 34 18.79 -13.61 16.07
N GLY A 35 17.91 -12.65 16.35
CA GLY A 35 17.55 -12.20 17.68
C GLY A 35 16.08 -11.87 17.83
N SER A 36 15.74 -11.28 18.97
CA SER A 36 14.32 -11.02 19.35
C SER A 36 13.85 -9.60 19.03
N PHE A 37 14.67 -8.77 18.41
CA PHE A 37 14.32 -7.40 18.05
C PHE A 37 13.82 -7.34 16.60
N SER A 38 12.54 -7.02 16.41
CA SER A 38 11.97 -6.89 15.07
C SER A 38 11.15 -5.63 14.90
N TRP A 39 11.27 -5.04 13.74
CA TRP A 39 10.45 -3.93 13.29
C TRP A 39 9.06 -4.40 12.80
N HIS A 40 8.92 -5.63 12.38
CA HIS A 40 7.73 -6.28 11.78
C HIS A 40 6.76 -5.26 11.14
N HIS A 41 5.78 -4.75 11.88
CA HIS A 41 4.81 -3.79 11.35
C HIS A 41 5.13 -2.31 11.67
N LEU A 42 6.24 -2.03 12.37
CA LEU A 42 6.61 -0.65 12.75
C LEU A 42 7.13 0.18 11.56
N TRP A 43 7.59 -0.47 10.49
CA TRP A 43 8.00 0.20 9.26
C TRP A 43 6.89 1.11 8.72
N PHE A 44 5.63 0.70 8.83
CA PHE A 44 4.49 1.49 8.38
C PHE A 44 4.34 2.80 9.15
N ILE A 45 4.57 2.81 10.46
CA ILE A 45 4.54 4.03 11.29
C ILE A 45 5.65 5.00 10.88
N LEU A 46 6.84 4.46 10.60
CA LEU A 46 7.96 5.28 10.11
C LEU A 46 7.65 5.88 8.75
N TYR A 47 7.06 5.10 7.84
CA TYR A 47 6.62 5.58 6.53
C TYR A 47 5.58 6.70 6.67
N LEU A 48 4.57 6.53 7.52
CA LEU A 48 3.57 7.58 7.77
C LEU A 48 4.20 8.87 8.31
N LEU A 49 5.17 8.76 9.22
CA LEU A 49 5.90 9.92 9.73
C LEU A 49 6.64 10.64 8.61
N LEU A 50 7.41 9.88 7.81
CA LEU A 50 8.16 10.45 6.69
C LEU A 50 7.25 11.09 5.64
N TYR A 51 6.14 10.44 5.26
CA TYR A 51 5.17 11.00 4.33
C TYR A 51 4.54 12.28 4.88
N SER A 52 4.19 12.29 6.17
CA SER A 52 3.66 13.48 6.83
C SER A 52 4.64 14.65 6.77
N LEU A 53 5.92 14.39 6.99
CA LEU A 53 6.96 15.43 6.93
C LEU A 53 7.24 15.88 5.48
N LEU A 54 7.39 14.94 4.55
CA LEU A 54 7.68 15.23 3.14
C LEU A 54 6.55 16.02 2.47
N LEU A 55 5.30 15.74 2.84
CA LEU A 55 4.13 16.38 2.25
C LEU A 55 3.66 17.65 2.97
N ILE A 56 4.37 18.13 4.01
CA ILE A 56 4.07 19.42 4.65
C ILE A 56 3.91 20.57 3.64
N PRO A 57 4.85 20.78 2.69
CA PRO A 57 4.70 21.87 1.72
C PRO A 57 3.45 21.73 0.86
N PHE A 58 3.12 20.50 0.48
CA PHE A 58 1.91 20.19 -0.29
C PHE A 58 0.65 20.45 0.54
N PHE A 59 0.60 20.05 1.80
CA PHE A 59 -0.54 20.33 2.70
C PHE A 59 -0.76 21.83 2.90
N ASN A 60 0.31 22.59 3.08
CA ASN A 60 0.25 24.04 3.19
C ASN A 60 -0.26 24.67 1.88
N TYR A 61 0.19 24.15 0.73
CA TYR A 61 -0.30 24.59 -0.57
C TYR A 61 -1.79 24.30 -0.75
N ILE A 62 -2.24 23.07 -0.48
CA ILE A 62 -3.66 22.68 -0.62
C ILE A 62 -4.61 23.52 0.26
N ARG A 63 -4.15 23.94 1.45
CA ARG A 63 -4.92 24.82 2.34
C ARG A 63 -4.94 26.29 1.92
N SER A 64 -4.04 26.69 1.04
CA SER A 64 -3.95 28.08 0.60
C SER A 64 -5.00 28.42 -0.47
N GLU A 65 -5.38 29.69 -0.57
CA GLU A 65 -6.26 30.21 -1.64
C GLU A 65 -5.64 30.01 -3.03
N ARG A 66 -4.31 29.99 -3.12
CA ARG A 66 -3.58 29.74 -4.39
C ARG A 66 -3.89 28.39 -5.02
N SER A 67 -4.32 27.42 -4.23
CA SER A 67 -4.62 26.06 -4.69
C SER A 67 -6.06 25.89 -5.23
N GLU A 68 -6.90 26.91 -5.19
CA GLU A 68 -8.32 26.80 -5.54
C GLU A 68 -8.53 26.23 -6.95
N LYS A 69 -7.83 26.76 -7.95
CA LYS A 69 -7.90 26.26 -9.34
C LYS A 69 -7.41 24.81 -9.45
N PHE A 70 -6.34 24.48 -8.75
CA PHE A 70 -5.81 23.13 -8.70
C PHE A 70 -6.83 22.17 -8.08
N ARG A 71 -7.36 22.50 -6.90
CA ARG A 71 -8.40 21.70 -6.22
C ARG A 71 -9.64 21.51 -7.10
N ALA A 72 -10.13 22.57 -7.71
CA ALA A 72 -11.28 22.48 -8.61
C ALA A 72 -11.02 21.57 -9.82
N THR A 73 -9.82 21.61 -10.39
CA THR A 73 -9.43 20.73 -11.49
C THR A 73 -9.35 19.29 -11.03
N VAL A 74 -8.66 19.03 -9.93
CA VAL A 74 -8.52 17.68 -9.34
C VAL A 74 -9.89 17.11 -8.96
N SER A 75 -10.73 17.92 -8.31
CA SER A 75 -12.08 17.51 -7.92
C SER A 75 -12.90 17.12 -9.16
N ARG A 76 -12.82 17.90 -10.25
CA ARG A 76 -13.52 17.57 -11.50
C ARG A 76 -13.11 16.21 -12.07
N TRP A 77 -11.79 15.93 -12.09
CA TRP A 77 -11.27 14.69 -12.66
C TRP A 77 -11.54 13.48 -11.76
N LEU A 78 -11.39 13.64 -10.44
CA LEU A 78 -11.52 12.57 -9.46
C LEU A 78 -12.95 12.36 -8.91
N SER A 79 -13.94 13.19 -9.27
CA SER A 79 -15.32 13.00 -8.79
C SER A 79 -16.08 11.90 -9.54
N SER A 80 -15.63 11.52 -10.74
CA SER A 80 -16.26 10.42 -11.48
C SER A 80 -15.73 9.05 -11.00
N PRO A 81 -16.54 7.97 -11.07
CA PRO A 81 -16.07 6.63 -10.72
C PRO A 81 -14.80 6.22 -11.48
N ALA A 82 -14.79 6.48 -12.79
CA ALA A 82 -13.62 6.18 -13.63
C ALA A 82 -12.39 6.99 -13.23
N GLY A 83 -12.55 8.29 -12.95
CA GLY A 83 -11.45 9.14 -12.50
C GLY A 83 -10.87 8.71 -11.15
N MET A 84 -11.74 8.37 -10.18
CA MET A 84 -11.32 7.85 -8.87
C MET A 84 -10.52 6.56 -8.97
N LEU A 85 -10.92 5.67 -9.87
CA LEU A 85 -10.30 4.36 -10.02
C LEU A 85 -9.03 4.44 -10.89
N LEU A 86 -9.13 5.03 -12.07
CA LEU A 86 -8.07 4.93 -13.08
C LEU A 86 -6.92 5.90 -12.86
N ILE A 87 -7.18 7.16 -12.46
CA ILE A 87 -6.10 8.15 -12.34
C ILE A 87 -5.06 7.74 -11.27
N PRO A 88 -5.44 7.42 -10.03
CA PRO A 88 -4.47 6.95 -9.06
C PRO A 88 -3.82 5.63 -9.45
N SER A 89 -4.58 4.68 -10.00
CA SER A 89 -4.02 3.38 -10.42
C SER A 89 -2.97 3.54 -11.52
N VAL A 90 -3.21 4.38 -12.54
CA VAL A 90 -2.22 4.64 -13.60
C VAL A 90 -0.96 5.27 -13.02
N ILE A 91 -1.09 6.20 -12.06
CA ILE A 91 0.06 6.82 -11.41
C ILE A 91 0.84 5.77 -10.59
N ILE A 92 0.14 4.93 -9.83
CA ILE A 92 0.77 3.84 -9.05
C ILE A 92 1.51 2.88 -9.99
N ILE A 93 0.84 2.38 -11.04
CA ILE A 93 1.45 1.47 -12.03
C ILE A 93 2.66 2.11 -12.70
N PHE A 94 2.55 3.37 -13.11
CA PHE A 94 3.66 4.08 -13.76
C PHE A 94 4.87 4.24 -12.83
N THR A 95 4.65 4.61 -11.56
CA THR A 95 5.73 4.71 -10.58
C THR A 95 6.39 3.36 -10.31
N GLN A 96 5.61 2.28 -10.22
CA GLN A 96 6.14 0.94 -10.02
C GLN A 96 6.89 0.43 -11.27
N ALA A 97 6.38 0.67 -12.47
CA ALA A 97 7.07 0.30 -13.72
C ALA A 97 8.46 0.96 -13.84
N ILE A 98 8.63 2.16 -13.27
CA ILE A 98 9.93 2.84 -13.24
C ILE A 98 10.82 2.31 -12.12
N LEU A 99 10.28 2.11 -10.92
CA LEU A 99 11.07 1.85 -9.72
C LEU A 99 11.40 0.37 -9.51
N ARG A 100 10.48 -0.56 -9.82
CA ARG A 100 10.69 -1.99 -9.58
C ARG A 100 11.92 -2.60 -10.25
N PRO A 101 12.30 -2.21 -11.48
CA PRO A 101 13.54 -2.71 -12.07
C PRO A 101 14.82 -2.37 -11.27
N TYR A 102 14.77 -1.30 -10.47
CA TYR A 102 15.90 -0.88 -9.61
C TYR A 102 15.79 -1.36 -8.18
N PHE A 103 14.58 -1.72 -7.72
CA PHE A 103 14.27 -2.16 -6.36
C PHE A 103 13.39 -3.41 -6.40
N PRO A 104 13.95 -4.57 -6.85
CA PRO A 104 13.19 -5.80 -7.03
C PRO A 104 12.82 -6.46 -5.69
N ASP A 105 13.63 -6.26 -4.65
CA ASP A 105 13.44 -6.89 -3.35
C ASP A 105 12.39 -6.14 -2.53
N GLU A 106 11.38 -6.88 -2.06
CA GLU A 106 10.29 -6.34 -1.26
C GLU A 106 10.64 -6.35 0.24
N THR A 107 11.58 -5.50 0.63
CA THR A 107 12.14 -5.51 1.99
C THR A 107 11.35 -4.69 3.01
N HIS A 108 10.45 -3.81 2.57
CA HIS A 108 9.68 -2.90 3.43
C HIS A 108 10.56 -2.01 4.34
N ASP A 109 11.79 -1.78 3.98
CA ASP A 109 12.70 -0.86 4.66
C ASP A 109 12.88 0.45 3.87
N LEU A 110 13.65 1.38 4.40
CA LEU A 110 13.88 2.67 3.76
C LEU A 110 14.76 2.60 2.50
N THR A 111 15.38 1.47 2.23
CA THR A 111 16.19 1.25 1.04
C THR A 111 15.36 0.84 -0.16
N ASP A 112 14.16 0.26 0.08
CA ASP A 112 13.20 -0.08 -0.97
C ASP A 112 12.34 1.14 -1.36
N LEU A 113 12.85 1.96 -2.26
CA LEU A 113 12.10 3.10 -2.79
C LEU A 113 10.86 2.68 -3.60
N GLY A 114 10.82 1.48 -4.14
CA GLY A 114 9.65 0.94 -4.82
C GLY A 114 8.44 0.88 -3.87
N PHE A 115 8.57 0.20 -2.74
CA PHE A 115 7.54 0.15 -1.71
C PHE A 115 7.28 1.49 -1.05
N PHE A 116 8.34 2.25 -0.76
CA PHE A 116 8.18 3.57 -0.16
C PHE A 116 7.28 4.47 -1.02
N VAL A 117 7.52 4.57 -2.33
CA VAL A 117 6.71 5.39 -3.24
C VAL A 117 5.32 4.78 -3.45
N PHE A 118 5.20 3.45 -3.49
CA PHE A 118 3.91 2.78 -3.59
C PHE A 118 2.95 3.23 -2.47
N TYR A 119 3.35 3.09 -1.22
CA TYR A 119 2.52 3.51 -0.08
C TYR A 119 2.38 5.03 0.03
N MET A 120 3.38 5.80 -0.43
CA MET A 120 3.27 7.25 -0.50
C MET A 120 2.15 7.69 -1.46
N CYS A 121 1.93 7.00 -2.57
CA CYS A 121 0.81 7.28 -3.46
C CYS A 121 -0.54 7.10 -2.76
N PHE A 122 -0.72 6.02 -1.99
CA PHE A 122 -1.95 5.82 -1.21
C PHE A 122 -2.16 6.92 -0.18
N PHE A 123 -1.11 7.28 0.56
CA PHE A 123 -1.18 8.35 1.54
C PHE A 123 -1.52 9.69 0.88
N PHE A 124 -0.85 10.02 -0.23
CA PHE A 124 -1.09 11.25 -0.99
C PHE A 124 -2.53 11.36 -1.49
N PHE A 125 -3.03 10.31 -2.15
CA PHE A 125 -4.42 10.31 -2.63
C PHE A 125 -5.42 10.29 -1.49
N GLY A 126 -5.15 9.58 -0.40
CA GLY A 126 -5.98 9.60 0.81
C GLY A 126 -6.15 11.02 1.35
N VAL A 127 -5.05 11.76 1.50
CA VAL A 127 -5.10 13.18 1.92
C VAL A 127 -5.84 14.05 0.90
N LEU A 128 -5.62 13.82 -0.39
CA LEU A 128 -6.28 14.58 -1.47
C LEU A 128 -7.80 14.39 -1.43
N PHE A 129 -8.28 13.16 -1.32
CA PHE A 129 -9.70 12.84 -1.19
C PHE A 129 -10.30 13.41 0.10
N TYR A 130 -9.57 13.35 1.21
CA TYR A 130 -10.03 13.90 2.47
C TYR A 130 -10.06 15.43 2.50
N SER A 131 -9.17 16.11 1.77
CA SER A 131 -9.04 17.56 1.76
C SER A 131 -10.18 18.29 1.02
N ASP A 132 -10.90 17.61 0.14
CA ASP A 132 -12.02 18.17 -0.62
C ASP A 132 -13.32 17.42 -0.28
N ARG A 133 -14.26 18.15 0.33
CA ARG A 133 -15.58 17.61 0.71
C ARG A 133 -16.34 17.00 -0.46
N ASN A 134 -16.19 17.57 -1.67
CA ASN A 134 -16.88 17.05 -2.86
C ASN A 134 -16.32 15.69 -3.26
N LEU A 135 -15.00 15.51 -3.18
CA LEU A 135 -14.36 14.22 -3.43
C LEU A 135 -14.79 13.18 -2.39
N TRP A 136 -14.81 13.55 -1.13
CA TRP A 136 -15.28 12.66 -0.07
C TRP A 136 -16.73 12.21 -0.26
N LEU A 137 -17.64 13.16 -0.59
CA LEU A 137 -19.03 12.84 -0.89
C LEU A 137 -19.18 11.99 -2.15
N ALA A 138 -18.36 12.24 -3.17
CA ALA A 138 -18.36 11.48 -4.41
C ALA A 138 -17.98 10.01 -4.21
N ILE A 139 -17.09 9.65 -3.27
CA ILE A 139 -16.82 8.26 -2.89
C ILE A 139 -18.11 7.60 -2.39
N GLY A 140 -18.80 8.22 -1.45
CA GLY A 140 -20.06 7.71 -0.91
C GLY A 140 -21.15 7.52 -1.97
N GLN A 141 -21.31 8.49 -2.88
CA GLN A 141 -22.27 8.43 -3.98
C GLN A 141 -21.96 7.32 -4.99
N ASN A 142 -20.67 7.08 -5.25
CA ASN A 142 -20.21 6.11 -6.24
C ASN A 142 -19.90 4.71 -5.64
N ARG A 143 -20.15 4.51 -4.34
CA ARG A 143 -19.79 3.28 -3.61
C ARG A 143 -20.14 1.97 -4.32
N LYS A 144 -21.33 1.89 -4.94
CA LYS A 144 -21.77 0.68 -5.66
C LYS A 144 -20.89 0.42 -6.90
N HIS A 145 -20.57 1.45 -7.66
CA HIS A 145 -19.71 1.34 -8.85
C HIS A 145 -18.29 0.96 -8.47
N LEU A 146 -17.75 1.55 -7.38
CA LEU A 146 -16.43 1.26 -6.86
C LEU A 146 -16.35 -0.21 -6.40
N LEU A 147 -17.37 -0.69 -5.67
CA LEU A 147 -17.44 -2.09 -5.23
C LEU A 147 -17.50 -3.06 -6.42
N VAL A 148 -18.37 -2.78 -7.41
CA VAL A 148 -18.45 -3.63 -8.60
C VAL A 148 -17.12 -3.68 -9.36
N ALA A 149 -16.45 -2.54 -9.50
CA ALA A 149 -15.15 -2.48 -10.14
C ALA A 149 -14.09 -3.27 -9.36
N ALA A 150 -14.07 -3.16 -8.03
CA ALA A 150 -13.16 -3.93 -7.18
C ALA A 150 -13.40 -5.44 -7.34
N LEU A 151 -14.64 -5.89 -7.30
CA LEU A 151 -15.00 -7.29 -7.51
C LEU A 151 -14.63 -7.78 -8.92
N PHE A 152 -14.77 -6.90 -9.93
CA PHE A 152 -14.41 -7.25 -11.31
C PHE A 152 -12.88 -7.46 -11.47
N VAL A 153 -12.05 -6.65 -10.82
CA VAL A 153 -10.57 -6.78 -10.86
C VAL A 153 -10.10 -7.97 -10.01
N LEU A 154 -10.85 -8.31 -8.97
CA LEU A 154 -10.53 -9.45 -8.10
C LEU A 154 -10.50 -10.79 -8.86
N ILE A 155 -11.35 -10.95 -9.89
CA ILE A 155 -11.42 -12.17 -10.70
C ILE A 155 -10.10 -12.44 -11.43
N PRO A 156 -9.60 -11.56 -12.32
CA PRO A 156 -8.33 -11.80 -13.01
C PRO A 156 -7.15 -11.91 -12.04
N PHE A 157 -7.13 -11.14 -10.95
CA PHE A 157 -6.08 -11.25 -9.94
C PHE A 157 -6.02 -12.67 -9.34
N TYR A 158 -7.14 -13.23 -8.88
CA TYR A 158 -7.15 -14.57 -8.32
C TYR A 158 -6.92 -15.67 -9.35
N LEU A 159 -7.34 -15.49 -10.60
CA LEU A 159 -7.02 -16.44 -11.67
C LEU A 159 -5.49 -16.52 -11.90
N LEU A 160 -4.81 -15.36 -11.94
CA LEU A 160 -3.35 -15.29 -12.04
C LEU A 160 -2.66 -15.83 -10.78
N TYR A 161 -3.17 -15.53 -9.60
CA TYR A 161 -2.69 -16.11 -8.34
C TYR A 161 -2.78 -17.65 -8.34
N PHE A 162 -3.90 -18.21 -8.81
CA PHE A 162 -4.07 -19.66 -8.92
C PHE A 162 -3.17 -20.30 -10.00
N HIS A 163 -2.74 -19.53 -11.00
CA HIS A 163 -1.71 -19.99 -11.92
C HIS A 163 -0.39 -20.25 -11.18
N PHE A 164 0.09 -19.31 -10.37
CA PHE A 164 1.31 -19.49 -9.56
C PHE A 164 1.19 -20.60 -8.51
N ARG A 165 -0.03 -20.95 -8.12
CA ARG A 165 -0.31 -22.11 -7.24
C ARG A 165 -0.44 -23.44 -8.00
N GLY A 166 -0.28 -23.43 -9.33
CA GLY A 166 -0.40 -24.64 -10.16
C GLY A 166 -1.83 -25.18 -10.30
N ILE A 167 -2.86 -24.40 -9.91
CA ILE A 167 -4.25 -24.82 -9.98
C ILE A 167 -4.85 -24.52 -11.37
N VAL A 168 -4.44 -23.41 -11.97
CA VAL A 168 -4.85 -22.95 -13.31
C VAL A 168 -3.58 -22.78 -14.15
N THR A 169 -3.63 -23.10 -15.45
CA THR A 169 -2.51 -22.90 -16.36
C THR A 169 -2.94 -22.00 -17.53
N PHE A 170 -2.11 -20.99 -17.82
CA PHE A 170 -2.29 -20.14 -18.98
C PHE A 170 -1.21 -20.47 -20.04
N PRO A 171 -1.55 -20.44 -21.35
CA PRO A 171 -0.60 -20.70 -22.42
C PRO A 171 0.26 -19.48 -22.78
N TRP A 172 0.50 -18.58 -21.83
CA TRP A 172 1.26 -17.35 -22.03
C TRP A 172 2.67 -17.46 -21.44
N PRO A 173 3.64 -16.65 -21.93
CA PRO A 173 4.96 -16.56 -21.30
C PRO A 173 4.87 -16.15 -19.83
N GLU A 174 5.71 -16.72 -18.95
CA GLU A 174 5.74 -16.42 -17.53
C GLU A 174 5.91 -14.92 -17.24
N ASP A 175 6.84 -14.25 -17.95
CA ASP A 175 7.06 -12.79 -17.80
C ASP A 175 5.76 -11.98 -18.05
N THR A 176 4.93 -12.46 -18.97
CA THR A 176 3.63 -11.82 -19.25
C THR A 176 2.64 -12.04 -18.09
N ILE A 177 2.64 -13.25 -17.53
CA ILE A 177 1.76 -13.60 -16.41
C ILE A 177 2.16 -12.81 -15.17
N GLU A 178 3.45 -12.72 -14.86
CA GLU A 178 3.99 -11.90 -13.76
C GLU A 178 3.60 -10.43 -13.93
N THR A 179 3.84 -9.85 -15.12
CA THR A 179 3.46 -8.46 -15.40
C THR A 179 1.95 -8.21 -15.21
N LEU A 180 1.10 -9.12 -15.69
CA LEU A 180 -0.34 -9.01 -15.52
C LEU A 180 -0.77 -9.18 -14.05
N PHE A 181 -0.10 -10.06 -13.31
CA PHE A 181 -0.34 -10.24 -11.88
C PHE A 181 -0.02 -8.96 -11.10
N ASP A 182 1.13 -8.35 -11.35
CA ASP A 182 1.54 -7.10 -10.71
C ASP A 182 0.57 -5.96 -11.04
N ILE A 183 0.22 -5.78 -12.31
CA ILE A 183 -0.72 -4.75 -12.74
C ILE A 183 -2.09 -4.96 -12.09
N THR A 184 -2.62 -6.18 -12.12
CA THR A 184 -3.93 -6.48 -11.50
C THR A 184 -3.89 -6.34 -9.98
N GLY A 185 -2.76 -6.68 -9.34
CA GLY A 185 -2.52 -6.48 -7.91
C GLY A 185 -2.54 -5.00 -7.52
N MET A 186 -1.92 -4.13 -8.31
CA MET A 186 -1.94 -2.67 -8.09
C MET A 186 -3.35 -2.09 -8.24
N PHE A 187 -4.09 -2.49 -9.28
CA PHE A 187 -5.50 -2.12 -9.44
C PHE A 187 -6.35 -2.60 -8.26
N MET A 188 -6.20 -3.87 -7.89
CA MET A 188 -6.95 -4.46 -6.78
C MET A 188 -6.69 -3.72 -5.47
N SER A 189 -5.42 -3.41 -5.17
CA SER A 189 -5.02 -2.69 -3.96
C SER A 189 -5.71 -1.33 -3.87
N TRP A 190 -5.67 -0.54 -4.95
CA TRP A 190 -6.31 0.77 -4.98
C TRP A 190 -7.85 0.69 -4.94
N PHE A 191 -8.45 -0.19 -5.74
CA PHE A 191 -9.89 -0.32 -5.81
C PHE A 191 -10.49 -0.78 -4.48
N THR A 192 -9.80 -1.70 -3.78
CA THR A 192 -10.22 -2.17 -2.46
C THR A 192 -10.22 -1.04 -1.42
N VAL A 193 -9.16 -0.21 -1.39
CA VAL A 193 -9.06 0.93 -0.46
C VAL A 193 -10.23 1.91 -0.62
N LEU A 194 -10.74 2.12 -1.84
CA LEU A 194 -11.88 3.02 -2.07
C LEU A 194 -13.23 2.43 -1.67
N THR A 195 -13.31 1.12 -1.40
CA THR A 195 -14.59 0.43 -1.08
C THR A 195 -14.77 0.14 0.40
N VAL A 196 -13.68 0.19 1.18
CA VAL A 196 -13.68 -0.01 2.63
C VAL A 196 -13.95 1.30 3.35
#